data_c351bf7fda19de6b6732b582624ad127
#
_entry.id   c351bf7fda19de6b6732b582624ad127
#
_cell.length_a   1.000
_cell.length_b   1.000
_cell.length_c   1.000
_cell.angle_alpha   90.00
_cell.angle_beta   90.00
_cell.angle_gamma   90.00
#
_symmetry.space_group_name_H-M   'P 1'
#
loop_
_entity.id
_entity.type
_entity.pdbx_description
1 polymer ?
#
loop_
_entity_poly.entity_id
_entity_poly.type
_entity_poly.pdbx_seq_one_letter_code
_entity_poly.pdbx_strand_id
1 'polypeptide(L)'
;VGEAEISCLSLDGKTTFVKASIKVVAGVESAALSDSKLTLLLGAGNEKAAAALSYTVQPENAYFQGATWISSDESVAIVDASGKVNAVGAGTCLISAISEDSGFSTPVSCEITVLQAVSQISISAEDVLWTGSTQKIAPVISPEDASVQNVLWESSDPSVATVDASGNVRGLTVGAATIKCISTDGSGVFGECAVRVETKTQSIDFIEKT
;
A
#
# COMPACT_ATOMS: atom_id res chain seq x y z
N VAL A 1 32.91 -24.22 -15.07
CA VAL A 1 32.39 -24.88 -13.85
C VAL A 1 32.90 -26.32 -13.85
N GLY A 2 33.50 -26.75 -12.75
CA GLY A 2 34.04 -28.10 -12.61
C GLY A 2 34.82 -28.29 -11.32
N GLU A 3 35.34 -29.51 -11.14
CA GLU A 3 36.21 -29.84 -10.00
C GLU A 3 37.55 -30.29 -10.51
N ALA A 4 38.63 -29.85 -9.82
CA ALA A 4 39.99 -30.26 -10.11
C ALA A 4 40.68 -30.68 -8.81
N GLU A 5 41.51 -31.71 -8.87
CA GLU A 5 42.40 -32.13 -7.80
C GLU A 5 43.81 -31.65 -8.06
N ILE A 6 44.37 -30.90 -7.15
CA ILE A 6 45.77 -30.49 -7.18
C ILE A 6 46.57 -31.39 -6.23
N SER A 7 47.59 -32.05 -6.73
CA SER A 7 48.45 -32.89 -5.91
C SER A 7 49.87 -32.28 -5.84
N CYS A 8 50.41 -32.17 -4.66
CA CYS A 8 51.79 -31.77 -4.44
C CYS A 8 52.59 -33.01 -3.99
N LEU A 9 53.62 -33.32 -4.76
CA LEU A 9 54.51 -34.48 -4.50
C LEU A 9 55.81 -34.01 -3.91
N SER A 10 56.28 -34.67 -2.83
CA SER A 10 57.61 -34.44 -2.29
C SER A 10 58.70 -34.94 -3.25
N LEU A 11 59.75 -34.12 -3.44
CA LEU A 11 60.92 -34.48 -4.30
C LEU A 11 62.03 -35.20 -3.50
N ASP A 12 61.78 -35.61 -2.26
CA ASP A 12 62.75 -36.27 -1.39
C ASP A 12 62.85 -37.79 -1.56
N GLY A 13 62.22 -38.33 -2.61
CA GLY A 13 62.13 -39.79 -2.92
C GLY A 13 61.15 -40.57 -2.08
N LYS A 14 60.39 -39.91 -1.18
CA LYS A 14 59.26 -40.51 -0.43
C LYS A 14 57.97 -40.25 -1.17
N THR A 15 57.13 -41.24 -1.32
CA THR A 15 55.82 -41.14 -1.97
C THR A 15 54.78 -40.41 -1.12
N THR A 16 55.16 -39.30 -0.52
CA THR A 16 54.24 -38.45 0.27
C THR A 16 53.66 -37.35 -0.64
N PHE A 17 52.38 -37.33 -0.80
CA PHE A 17 51.67 -36.25 -1.53
C PHE A 17 50.52 -35.71 -0.72
N VAL A 18 50.26 -34.43 -0.89
CA VAL A 18 49.10 -33.73 -0.33
C VAL A 18 48.18 -33.38 -1.50
N LYS A 19 46.91 -33.59 -1.33
CA LYS A 19 45.84 -33.33 -2.31
C LYS A 19 44.95 -32.19 -1.83
N ALA A 20 44.57 -31.29 -2.72
CA ALA A 20 43.57 -30.27 -2.52
C ALA A 20 42.55 -30.36 -3.65
N SER A 21 41.27 -30.36 -3.30
CA SER A 21 40.19 -30.24 -4.28
C SER A 21 39.81 -28.77 -4.47
N ILE A 22 39.71 -28.36 -5.73
CA ILE A 22 39.26 -27.04 -6.11
C ILE A 22 37.96 -27.19 -6.90
N LYS A 23 36.92 -26.50 -6.47
CA LYS A 23 35.66 -26.42 -7.19
C LYS A 23 35.54 -25.05 -7.86
N VAL A 24 35.41 -25.04 -9.19
CA VAL A 24 35.14 -23.84 -9.96
C VAL A 24 33.64 -23.74 -10.17
N VAL A 25 33.02 -22.66 -9.68
CA VAL A 25 31.58 -22.42 -9.74
C VAL A 25 31.28 -21.25 -10.67
N ALA A 26 30.04 -21.17 -11.18
CA ALA A 26 29.56 -19.98 -11.86
C ALA A 26 29.30 -18.88 -10.83
N GLY A 27 29.84 -17.70 -11.06
CA GLY A 27 29.52 -16.50 -10.28
C GLY A 27 28.22 -15.85 -10.76
N VAL A 28 27.74 -14.86 -10.00
CA VAL A 28 26.62 -14.01 -10.37
C VAL A 28 27.10 -12.95 -11.36
N GLU A 29 26.43 -12.81 -12.51
CA GLU A 29 26.72 -11.80 -13.53
C GLU A 29 25.72 -10.63 -13.46
N SER A 30 24.46 -10.91 -13.07
CA SER A 30 23.43 -9.90 -12.82
C SER A 30 22.41 -10.37 -11.81
N ALA A 31 21.73 -9.42 -11.18
CA ALA A 31 20.66 -9.67 -10.23
C ALA A 31 19.49 -8.73 -10.47
N ALA A 32 18.27 -9.15 -10.09
CA ALA A 32 17.06 -8.34 -10.20
C ALA A 32 16.10 -8.62 -9.03
N LEU A 33 15.27 -7.62 -8.70
CA LEU A 33 14.10 -7.77 -7.87
C LEU A 33 12.83 -7.90 -8.73
N SER A 34 11.78 -8.53 -8.17
CA SER A 34 10.47 -8.64 -8.83
C SER A 34 9.86 -7.27 -9.14
N ASP A 35 10.13 -6.27 -8.29
CA ASP A 35 9.57 -4.93 -8.37
C ASP A 35 10.64 -3.87 -8.11
N SER A 36 10.52 -2.74 -8.80
CA SER A 36 11.38 -1.57 -8.58
C SER A 36 10.73 -0.52 -7.67
N LYS A 37 9.40 -0.58 -7.51
CA LYS A 37 8.59 0.30 -6.65
C LYS A 37 7.40 -0.44 -6.10
N LEU A 38 7.11 -0.22 -4.82
CA LEU A 38 5.93 -0.75 -4.13
C LEU A 38 5.31 0.33 -3.23
N THR A 39 3.97 0.31 -3.13
CA THR A 39 3.24 1.13 -2.17
C THR A 39 2.55 0.22 -1.17
N LEU A 40 2.80 0.47 0.12
CA LEU A 40 2.19 -0.22 1.24
C LEU A 40 1.26 0.74 1.98
N LEU A 41 0.17 0.20 2.54
CA LEU A 41 -0.79 0.96 3.34
C LEU A 41 -0.68 0.55 4.80
N LEU A 42 -0.28 1.46 5.67
CA LEU A 42 -0.23 1.27 7.11
C LEU A 42 -1.59 1.59 7.73
N GLY A 43 -2.14 0.67 8.53
CA GLY A 43 -3.40 0.87 9.25
C GLY A 43 -4.03 -0.44 9.68
N ALA A 44 -4.95 -0.37 10.65
CA ALA A 44 -5.61 -1.54 11.24
C ALA A 44 -6.39 -2.35 10.18
N GLY A 45 -6.15 -3.67 10.16
CA GLY A 45 -6.87 -4.61 9.30
C GLY A 45 -6.46 -4.57 7.83
N ASN A 46 -5.34 -3.97 7.51
CA ASN A 46 -4.91 -3.81 6.13
C ASN A 46 -3.87 -4.87 5.73
N GLU A 47 -4.30 -5.84 4.89
CA GLU A 47 -3.40 -6.85 4.31
C GLU A 47 -2.33 -6.24 3.40
N LYS A 48 -2.50 -4.97 2.99
CA LYS A 48 -1.57 -4.22 2.14
C LYS A 48 -0.41 -3.59 2.92
N ALA A 49 -0.30 -3.84 4.22
CA ALA A 49 0.83 -3.39 5.04
C ALA A 49 2.10 -4.23 4.85
N ALA A 50 2.06 -5.27 4.03
CA ALA A 50 3.21 -6.12 3.71
C ALA A 50 3.22 -6.54 2.25
N ALA A 51 4.42 -6.79 1.72
CA ALA A 51 4.65 -7.35 0.39
C ALA A 51 5.87 -8.28 0.42
N ALA A 52 6.01 -9.14 -0.59
CA ALA A 52 7.20 -9.97 -0.76
C ALA A 52 7.94 -9.57 -2.03
N LEU A 53 9.24 -9.30 -1.91
CA LEU A 53 10.15 -9.10 -3.02
C LEU A 53 10.87 -10.41 -3.32
N SER A 54 10.92 -10.79 -4.59
CA SER A 54 11.70 -11.91 -5.05
C SER A 54 13.03 -11.43 -5.62
N TYR A 55 14.12 -12.09 -5.21
CA TYR A 55 15.47 -11.86 -5.72
C TYR A 55 15.83 -12.96 -6.72
N THR A 56 16.35 -12.59 -7.87
CA THR A 56 16.79 -13.51 -8.92
C THR A 56 18.17 -13.12 -9.42
N VAL A 57 18.96 -14.14 -9.83
CA VAL A 57 20.31 -13.94 -10.35
C VAL A 57 20.47 -14.59 -11.72
N GLN A 58 21.43 -14.10 -12.48
CA GLN A 58 21.88 -14.73 -13.73
C GLN A 58 23.41 -14.98 -13.66
N PRO A 59 23.88 -16.08 -14.21
CA PRO A 59 23.10 -17.18 -14.83
C PRO A 59 22.31 -17.98 -13.77
N GLU A 60 21.21 -18.64 -14.16
CA GLU A 60 20.36 -19.43 -13.24
C GLU A 60 21.11 -20.52 -12.46
N ASN A 61 22.25 -21.00 -13.01
CA ASN A 61 23.13 -21.98 -12.36
C ASN A 61 24.25 -21.33 -11.55
N ALA A 62 24.18 -20.02 -11.24
CA ALA A 62 25.11 -19.38 -10.33
C ALA A 62 25.11 -20.13 -8.97
N TYR A 63 26.29 -20.26 -8.36
CA TYR A 63 26.46 -21.00 -7.12
C TYR A 63 25.80 -20.31 -5.94
N PHE A 64 25.91 -18.98 -5.87
CA PHE A 64 25.28 -18.15 -4.87
C PHE A 64 23.96 -17.60 -5.42
N GLN A 65 22.84 -17.97 -4.82
CA GLN A 65 21.50 -17.55 -5.24
C GLN A 65 20.80 -16.69 -4.20
N GLY A 66 21.42 -16.54 -3.03
CA GLY A 66 20.89 -15.77 -1.92
C GLY A 66 21.31 -14.31 -1.95
N ALA A 67 20.62 -13.51 -1.16
CA ALA A 67 20.94 -12.12 -0.92
C ALA A 67 20.78 -11.74 0.55
N THR A 68 21.60 -10.78 0.99
CA THR A 68 21.39 -10.07 2.24
C THR A 68 20.48 -8.88 1.99
N TRP A 69 19.40 -8.77 2.75
CA TRP A 69 18.41 -7.71 2.64
C TRP A 69 18.66 -6.60 3.63
N ILE A 70 18.52 -5.36 3.18
CA ILE A 70 18.75 -4.15 4.00
C ILE A 70 17.67 -3.12 3.70
N SER A 71 17.15 -2.48 4.75
CA SER A 71 16.32 -1.28 4.64
C SER A 71 17.20 -0.04 4.84
N SER A 72 16.98 1.01 4.04
CA SER A 72 17.63 2.30 4.24
C SER A 72 17.02 3.08 5.41
N ASP A 73 15.78 2.73 5.81
CA ASP A 73 15.08 3.34 6.95
C ASP A 73 14.07 2.33 7.55
N GLU A 74 14.48 1.68 8.64
CA GLU A 74 13.66 0.71 9.35
C GLU A 74 12.46 1.35 10.10
N SER A 75 12.44 2.66 10.27
CA SER A 75 11.28 3.37 10.81
C SER A 75 10.14 3.50 9.80
N VAL A 76 10.44 3.34 8.50
CA VAL A 76 9.46 3.34 7.40
C VAL A 76 9.05 1.91 7.04
N ALA A 77 10.02 1.04 6.74
CA ALA A 77 9.75 -0.37 6.43
C ALA A 77 10.93 -1.26 6.84
N ILE A 78 10.62 -2.46 7.30
CA ILE A 78 11.59 -3.52 7.59
C ILE A 78 11.48 -4.65 6.57
N VAL A 79 12.58 -5.37 6.34
CA VAL A 79 12.63 -6.54 5.47
C VAL A 79 13.24 -7.71 6.20
N ASP A 80 12.72 -8.91 6.01
CA ASP A 80 13.29 -10.12 6.56
C ASP A 80 14.22 -10.84 5.55
N ALA A 81 14.86 -11.92 6.00
CA ALA A 81 15.80 -12.70 5.17
C ALA A 81 15.12 -13.38 3.96
N SER A 82 13.80 -13.48 3.92
CA SER A 82 13.05 -14.04 2.78
C SER A 82 12.65 -12.99 1.75
N GLY A 83 12.94 -11.69 1.98
CA GLY A 83 12.51 -10.58 1.15
C GLY A 83 11.08 -10.09 1.46
N LYS A 84 10.48 -10.53 2.58
CA LYS A 84 9.19 -10.00 3.02
C LYS A 84 9.38 -8.63 3.66
N VAL A 85 8.75 -7.63 3.04
CA VAL A 85 8.74 -6.24 3.49
C VAL A 85 7.49 -5.97 4.31
N ASN A 86 7.63 -5.34 5.47
CA ASN A 86 6.52 -4.93 6.33
C ASN A 86 6.62 -3.43 6.59
N ALA A 87 5.50 -2.73 6.44
CA ALA A 87 5.37 -1.31 6.76
C ALA A 87 5.46 -1.08 8.27
N VAL A 88 6.16 -0.02 8.69
CA VAL A 88 6.35 0.38 10.10
C VAL A 88 5.79 1.79 10.32
N GLY A 89 6.12 2.74 9.45
CA GLY A 89 5.67 4.13 9.53
C GLY A 89 5.50 4.74 8.14
N ALA A 90 4.71 5.79 8.02
CA ALA A 90 4.52 6.51 6.76
C ALA A 90 5.82 7.17 6.31
N GLY A 91 6.12 7.07 5.01
CA GLY A 91 7.36 7.61 4.44
C GLY A 91 7.82 6.86 3.20
N THR A 92 9.07 7.08 2.81
CA THR A 92 9.70 6.39 1.67
C THR A 92 11.07 5.89 2.07
N CYS A 93 11.39 4.64 1.74
CA CYS A 93 12.71 4.04 1.94
C CYS A 93 13.09 3.15 0.75
N LEU A 94 14.35 2.72 0.73
CA LEU A 94 14.85 1.73 -0.22
C LEU A 94 15.05 0.39 0.50
N ILE A 95 14.49 -0.67 -0.06
CA ILE A 95 14.84 -2.04 0.30
C ILE A 95 15.84 -2.54 -0.74
N SER A 96 17.01 -2.96 -0.27
CA SER A 96 18.12 -3.40 -1.12
C SER A 96 18.47 -4.86 -0.84
N ALA A 97 18.74 -5.61 -1.90
CA ALA A 97 19.29 -6.95 -1.85
C ALA A 97 20.72 -6.94 -2.37
N ILE A 98 21.66 -7.44 -1.57
CA ILE A 98 23.07 -7.58 -1.89
C ILE A 98 23.35 -9.05 -2.05
N SER A 99 23.90 -9.45 -3.21
CA SER A 99 24.29 -10.85 -3.47
C SER A 99 25.23 -11.40 -2.42
N GLU A 100 25.07 -12.68 -2.06
CA GLU A 100 26.03 -13.43 -1.26
C GLU A 100 27.32 -13.76 -2.03
N ASP A 101 27.34 -13.58 -3.36
CA ASP A 101 28.54 -13.73 -4.19
C ASP A 101 29.43 -12.49 -3.99
N SER A 102 30.57 -12.67 -3.36
CA SER A 102 31.57 -11.60 -3.15
C SER A 102 32.14 -11.01 -4.44
N GLY A 103 32.00 -11.71 -5.57
CA GLY A 103 32.37 -11.22 -6.91
C GLY A 103 31.33 -10.27 -7.52
N PHE A 104 30.12 -10.22 -6.97
CA PHE A 104 29.03 -9.37 -7.43
C PHE A 104 28.44 -8.56 -6.25
N SER A 105 28.94 -7.35 -6.10
CA SER A 105 28.59 -6.49 -4.93
C SER A 105 27.61 -5.36 -5.25
N THR A 106 27.06 -5.30 -6.48
CA THR A 106 26.10 -4.27 -6.87
C THR A 106 24.74 -4.55 -6.27
N PRO A 107 24.21 -3.68 -5.36
CA PRO A 107 22.90 -3.86 -4.79
C PRO A 107 21.81 -3.66 -5.85
N VAL A 108 20.72 -4.43 -5.77
CA VAL A 108 19.47 -4.16 -6.47
C VAL A 108 18.45 -3.67 -5.48
N SER A 109 17.68 -2.63 -5.81
CA SER A 109 16.84 -1.94 -4.85
C SER A 109 15.42 -1.73 -5.37
N CYS A 110 14.46 -1.74 -4.43
CA CYS A 110 13.06 -1.39 -4.61
C CYS A 110 12.72 -0.18 -3.75
N GLU A 111 12.10 0.84 -4.33
CA GLU A 111 11.57 1.98 -3.59
C GLU A 111 10.24 1.60 -2.93
N ILE A 112 10.17 1.70 -1.62
CA ILE A 112 8.98 1.44 -0.83
C ILE A 112 8.38 2.77 -0.37
N THR A 113 7.12 3.03 -0.75
CA THR A 113 6.34 4.14 -0.21
C THR A 113 5.31 3.57 0.75
N VAL A 114 5.34 3.98 2.00
CA VAL A 114 4.35 3.63 3.01
C VAL A 114 3.42 4.80 3.23
N LEU A 115 2.13 4.60 3.01
CA LEU A 115 1.07 5.58 3.24
C LEU A 115 0.31 5.23 4.52
N GLN A 116 0.01 6.23 5.36
CA GLN A 116 -0.94 6.09 6.45
C GLN A 116 -2.35 6.03 5.86
N ALA A 117 -3.02 4.90 6.02
CA ALA A 117 -4.36 4.68 5.50
C ALA A 117 -5.42 5.39 6.34
N VAL A 118 -6.54 5.73 5.70
CA VAL A 118 -7.76 6.11 6.38
C VAL A 118 -8.31 4.91 7.14
N SER A 119 -8.60 5.09 8.43
CA SER A 119 -9.18 4.05 9.28
C SER A 119 -10.67 4.26 9.57
N GLN A 120 -11.14 5.50 9.46
CA GLN A 120 -12.54 5.87 9.67
C GLN A 120 -12.90 7.14 8.91
N ILE A 121 -14.12 7.16 8.36
CA ILE A 121 -14.77 8.37 7.86
C ILE A 121 -16.11 8.52 8.59
N SER A 122 -16.34 9.68 9.19
CA SER A 122 -17.61 10.03 9.80
C SER A 122 -18.22 11.21 9.05
N ILE A 123 -19.49 11.08 8.68
CA ILE A 123 -20.30 12.14 8.08
C ILE A 123 -21.64 12.25 8.78
N SER A 124 -22.19 13.45 8.86
CA SER A 124 -23.53 13.70 9.40
C SER A 124 -24.27 14.73 8.55
N ALA A 125 -25.56 14.51 8.41
CA ALA A 125 -26.49 15.45 7.78
C ALA A 125 -27.49 15.99 8.80
N GLU A 126 -28.16 17.10 8.46
CA GLU A 126 -29.37 17.54 9.18
C GLU A 126 -30.49 16.50 8.99
N ASP A 127 -31.39 16.40 9.98
CA ASP A 127 -32.46 15.41 9.98
C ASP A 127 -33.40 15.55 8.77
N VAL A 128 -33.61 16.79 8.27
CA VAL A 128 -34.48 17.08 7.14
C VAL A 128 -33.83 18.08 6.19
N LEU A 129 -33.80 17.69 4.92
CA LEU A 129 -33.40 18.56 3.81
C LEU A 129 -34.67 18.95 3.02
N TRP A 130 -34.88 20.26 2.79
CA TRP A 130 -36.05 20.72 2.04
C TRP A 130 -35.85 20.55 0.53
N THR A 131 -36.93 20.22 -0.19
CA THR A 131 -36.91 20.16 -1.66
C THR A 131 -36.36 21.49 -2.24
N GLY A 132 -35.37 21.37 -3.13
CA GLY A 132 -34.67 22.50 -3.77
C GLY A 132 -33.55 23.13 -2.91
N SER A 133 -33.43 22.78 -1.62
CA SER A 133 -32.33 23.27 -0.78
C SER A 133 -31.08 22.43 -0.94
N THR A 134 -29.97 22.99 -0.48
CA THR A 134 -28.65 22.34 -0.48
C THR A 134 -28.03 22.45 0.90
N GLN A 135 -27.49 21.35 1.38
CA GLN A 135 -26.71 21.24 2.63
C GLN A 135 -25.29 20.77 2.30
N LYS A 136 -24.30 21.37 2.95
CA LYS A 136 -22.93 20.90 2.84
C LYS A 136 -22.65 19.88 3.95
N ILE A 137 -22.17 18.70 3.56
CA ILE A 137 -21.65 17.67 4.46
C ILE A 137 -20.13 17.69 4.36
N ALA A 138 -19.45 17.78 5.51
CA ALA A 138 -18.00 17.69 5.60
C ALA A 138 -17.62 16.34 6.23
N PRO A 139 -16.70 15.58 5.64
CA PRO A 139 -16.22 14.35 6.25
C PRO A 139 -15.22 14.67 7.37
N VAL A 140 -15.29 13.89 8.45
CA VAL A 140 -14.24 13.80 9.46
C VAL A 140 -13.49 12.52 9.20
N ILE A 141 -12.21 12.64 8.85
CA ILE A 141 -11.34 11.52 8.46
C ILE A 141 -10.37 11.24 9.61
N SER A 142 -10.21 9.98 9.95
CA SER A 142 -9.25 9.52 10.93
C SER A 142 -8.32 8.46 10.32
N PRO A 143 -7.02 8.46 10.69
CA PRO A 143 -6.36 9.49 11.50
C PRO A 143 -6.19 10.80 10.73
N GLU A 144 -5.95 11.93 11.43
CA GLU A 144 -5.78 13.25 10.82
C GLU A 144 -4.55 13.33 9.91
N ASP A 145 -3.55 12.48 10.15
CA ASP A 145 -2.31 12.34 9.36
C ASP A 145 -2.44 11.31 8.22
N ALA A 146 -3.67 10.85 7.89
CA ALA A 146 -3.87 9.99 6.74
C ALA A 146 -3.26 10.62 5.48
N SER A 147 -2.44 9.84 4.76
CA SER A 147 -1.62 10.35 3.65
C SER A 147 -2.44 10.81 2.45
N VAL A 148 -3.64 10.25 2.26
CA VAL A 148 -4.59 10.62 1.21
C VAL A 148 -5.95 10.85 1.85
N GLN A 149 -6.40 12.10 1.86
CA GLN A 149 -7.68 12.50 2.45
C GLN A 149 -8.77 12.83 1.41
N ASN A 150 -8.50 12.51 0.15
CA ASN A 150 -9.48 12.69 -0.92
C ASN A 150 -10.60 11.65 -0.79
N VAL A 151 -11.82 12.08 -1.09
CA VAL A 151 -13.02 11.24 -0.99
C VAL A 151 -13.85 11.30 -2.27
N LEU A 152 -14.61 10.22 -2.51
CA LEU A 152 -15.69 10.16 -3.49
C LEU A 152 -17.02 10.16 -2.77
N TRP A 153 -18.02 10.80 -3.40
CA TRP A 153 -19.36 10.91 -2.88
C TRP A 153 -20.34 10.16 -3.77
N GLU A 154 -21.28 9.45 -3.14
CA GLU A 154 -22.34 8.70 -3.81
C GLU A 154 -23.66 8.93 -3.09
N SER A 155 -24.77 8.93 -3.86
CA SER A 155 -26.14 8.88 -3.34
C SER A 155 -26.76 7.56 -3.72
N SER A 156 -27.45 6.92 -2.78
CA SER A 156 -28.19 5.68 -3.02
C SER A 156 -29.42 5.90 -3.93
N ASP A 157 -29.97 7.13 -3.94
CA ASP A 157 -31.07 7.53 -4.80
C ASP A 157 -30.88 8.97 -5.30
N PRO A 158 -30.22 9.16 -6.46
CA PRO A 158 -30.03 10.47 -7.06
C PRO A 158 -31.33 11.18 -7.50
N SER A 159 -32.46 10.49 -7.55
CA SER A 159 -33.76 11.11 -7.83
C SER A 159 -34.35 11.82 -6.60
N VAL A 160 -33.97 11.36 -5.39
CA VAL A 160 -34.37 11.97 -4.11
C VAL A 160 -33.38 13.05 -3.71
N ALA A 161 -32.08 12.73 -3.68
CA ALA A 161 -31.03 13.66 -3.32
C ALA A 161 -29.75 13.39 -4.14
N THR A 162 -29.13 14.45 -4.65
CA THR A 162 -27.81 14.38 -5.31
C THR A 162 -26.72 14.90 -4.39
N VAL A 163 -25.50 14.43 -4.61
CA VAL A 163 -24.30 14.96 -3.95
C VAL A 163 -23.23 15.28 -4.98
N ASP A 164 -22.53 16.41 -4.84
CA ASP A 164 -21.40 16.77 -5.69
C ASP A 164 -20.05 16.35 -5.07
N ALA A 165 -18.97 16.52 -5.83
CA ALA A 165 -17.62 16.19 -5.40
C ALA A 165 -17.14 16.99 -4.17
N SER A 166 -17.81 18.08 -3.85
CA SER A 166 -17.51 18.94 -2.68
C SER A 166 -18.33 18.58 -1.45
N GLY A 167 -19.20 17.56 -1.53
CA GLY A 167 -20.10 17.17 -0.44
C GLY A 167 -21.34 18.06 -0.30
N ASN A 168 -21.73 18.82 -1.34
CA ASN A 168 -22.99 19.55 -1.34
C ASN A 168 -24.13 18.59 -1.72
N VAL A 169 -25.02 18.32 -0.78
CA VAL A 169 -26.19 17.48 -0.96
C VAL A 169 -27.39 18.34 -1.28
N ARG A 170 -28.05 18.08 -2.41
CA ARG A 170 -29.25 18.82 -2.84
C ARG A 170 -30.47 17.91 -2.82
N GLY A 171 -31.52 18.32 -2.11
CA GLY A 171 -32.82 17.64 -2.09
C GLY A 171 -33.61 17.93 -3.38
N LEU A 172 -34.09 16.89 -4.07
CA LEU A 172 -34.83 16.99 -5.32
C LEU A 172 -36.31 16.65 -5.14
N THR A 173 -36.61 15.47 -4.61
CA THR A 173 -37.99 15.00 -4.40
C THR A 173 -38.15 14.44 -2.99
N VAL A 174 -39.38 14.45 -2.49
CA VAL A 174 -39.68 13.87 -1.17
C VAL A 174 -39.33 12.40 -1.13
N GLY A 175 -38.59 12.00 -0.10
CA GLY A 175 -38.11 10.64 0.08
C GLY A 175 -36.92 10.54 1.04
N ALA A 176 -36.24 9.40 1.01
CA ALA A 176 -35.01 9.17 1.78
C ALA A 176 -33.92 8.63 0.85
N ALA A 177 -32.70 9.11 1.05
CA ALA A 177 -31.51 8.61 0.39
C ALA A 177 -30.36 8.48 1.39
N THR A 178 -29.45 7.56 1.16
CA THR A 178 -28.19 7.45 1.90
C THR A 178 -27.07 8.12 1.11
N ILE A 179 -26.38 9.05 1.73
CA ILE A 179 -25.18 9.66 1.17
C ILE A 179 -23.98 8.91 1.71
N LYS A 180 -23.09 8.50 0.82
CA LYS A 180 -21.88 7.75 1.11
C LYS A 180 -20.65 8.57 0.73
N CYS A 181 -19.65 8.56 1.61
CA CYS A 181 -18.35 9.20 1.44
C CYS A 181 -17.27 8.13 1.51
N ILE A 182 -16.50 7.92 0.45
CA ILE A 182 -15.58 6.78 0.27
C ILE A 182 -14.16 7.32 0.15
N SER A 183 -13.21 6.77 0.93
CA SER A 183 -11.78 7.10 0.78
C SER A 183 -11.23 6.66 -0.58
N THR A 184 -10.35 7.47 -1.16
CA THR A 184 -9.64 7.16 -2.42
C THR A 184 -8.23 6.61 -2.20
N ASP A 185 -7.82 6.37 -0.95
CA ASP A 185 -6.49 5.86 -0.59
C ASP A 185 -6.30 4.35 -0.87
N GLY A 186 -7.36 3.66 -1.27
CA GLY A 186 -7.36 2.22 -1.51
C GLY A 186 -7.62 1.37 -0.25
N SER A 187 -7.91 1.99 0.91
CA SER A 187 -8.31 1.28 2.14
C SER A 187 -9.70 0.65 2.02
N GLY A 188 -10.58 1.24 1.18
CA GLY A 188 -11.99 0.85 1.08
C GLY A 188 -12.87 1.39 2.22
N VAL A 189 -12.32 2.25 3.09
CA VAL A 189 -13.06 2.86 4.21
C VAL A 189 -14.08 3.85 3.68
N PHE A 190 -15.28 3.84 4.25
CA PHE A 190 -16.35 4.77 3.93
C PHE A 190 -17.12 5.17 5.19
N GLY A 191 -17.78 6.33 5.10
CA GLY A 191 -18.81 6.78 6.03
C GLY A 191 -20.13 6.99 5.29
N GLU A 192 -21.25 6.84 5.97
CA GLU A 192 -22.58 7.07 5.38
C GLU A 192 -23.51 7.77 6.36
N CYS A 193 -24.45 8.55 5.82
CA CYS A 193 -25.53 9.15 6.58
C CYS A 193 -26.84 9.13 5.76
N ALA A 194 -27.95 9.01 6.47
CA ALA A 194 -29.28 9.13 5.87
C ALA A 194 -29.65 10.61 5.68
N VAL A 195 -30.29 10.92 4.56
CA VAL A 195 -30.87 12.23 4.26
C VAL A 195 -32.34 12.01 3.93
N ARG A 196 -33.21 12.73 4.64
CA ARG A 196 -34.65 12.76 4.39
C ARG A 196 -35.02 14.06 3.72
N VAL A 197 -35.65 13.98 2.56
CA VAL A 197 -36.10 15.16 1.81
C VAL A 197 -37.60 15.34 2.00
N GLU A 198 -38.00 16.55 2.40
CA GLU A 198 -39.40 16.95 2.60
C GLU A 198 -39.73 18.24 1.84
N THR A 199 -41.03 18.49 1.59
CA THR A 199 -41.50 19.78 1.07
C THR A 199 -41.75 20.76 2.21
N LYS A 200 -41.29 22.00 2.02
CA LYS A 200 -41.60 23.07 2.96
C LYS A 200 -43.09 23.41 2.88
N THR A 201 -43.80 23.30 3.97
CA THR A 201 -45.20 23.71 4.04
C THR A 201 -45.29 25.24 3.79
N GLN A 202 -46.03 25.65 2.77
CA GLN A 202 -46.36 27.07 2.61
C GLN A 202 -47.35 27.48 3.67
N SER A 203 -47.31 28.74 4.11
CA SER A 203 -48.15 29.32 5.19
C SER A 203 -49.60 28.91 5.04
N ILE A 204 -50.21 28.50 6.13
CA ILE A 204 -51.67 28.32 6.23
C ILE A 204 -52.24 29.70 6.57
N ASP A 205 -52.88 30.39 5.61
CA ASP A 205 -53.63 31.60 5.88
C ASP A 205 -54.99 31.20 6.47
N PHE A 206 -55.23 31.64 7.70
CA PHE A 206 -56.60 31.57 8.27
C PHE A 206 -57.49 32.59 7.56
N ILE A 207 -58.38 32.11 6.72
CA ILE A 207 -59.47 32.96 6.21
C ILE A 207 -60.48 33.10 7.32
N GLU A 208 -60.51 34.26 8.00
CA GLU A 208 -61.64 34.59 8.90
C GLU A 208 -62.92 34.65 8.05
N LYS A 209 -63.86 33.75 8.35
CA LYS A 209 -65.22 33.87 7.83
C LYS A 209 -65.91 34.99 8.64
N THR A 210 -66.11 36.14 8.02
CA THR A 210 -67.08 37.16 8.42
C THR A 210 -68.50 36.67 8.21
#